data_87b74998baf94eaa0acead8ce1e4d23a
#
_entry.id   87b74998baf94eaa0acead8ce1e4d23a
#
_cell.length_a   1.000
_cell.length_b   1.000
_cell.length_c   1.000
_cell.angle_alpha   90.00
_cell.angle_beta   90.00
_cell.angle_gamma   90.00
#
_symmetry.space_group_name_H-M   'P 1'
#
loop_
_entity.id
_entity.type
_entity.pdbx_description
1 polymer ?
#
loop_
_entity_poly.entity_id
_entity_poly.type
_entity_poly.pdbx_seq_one_letter_code
_entity_poly.pdbx_strand_id
1 'polypeptide(L)'
;MAGIIVRPRSRILHGHDWVYASEILKTFGAPVDGDVVSIKDGRDQLLGVGIYNSRSQIVARRFSRRRQDLDADFFRRRIEQAVEYRRDAGCRMDLCRLVWSESDGLPGVIADRYGAAVVLQTNTAAMDRHRETIAAALAEITGAACVIERNDSPVRVSEGLEMRTAVLIGEAPGPLEVEAGGIRFLVDPLAGHKTGLYLDQIESYGIVAGMAAGRAVLDCFSNQGGFALACAKAGATSVSAVESGSGCVEALRGNAARNGVAIEVRQDDVFDFLKRPDRPEYDLIILDPPSFTKARGKIKEALRGYRDLHARAAQLLSKRGVLATFCCSHHVAGLEFEEAVAEGLGDARRNMRLLRRIGQPLDHPVVMGLPETEYLKGLVLEAMPGR
;
A
#
# COMPACT_ATOMS: atom_id res chain seq x y z
N MET A 1 0.53 -26.67 -24.65
CA MET A 1 0.35 -25.62 -23.64
C MET A 1 -0.94 -24.88 -23.96
N ALA A 2 -1.83 -24.74 -22.96
CA ALA A 2 -3.05 -23.99 -23.10
C ALA A 2 -2.75 -22.49 -23.26
N GLY A 3 -3.71 -21.72 -23.75
CA GLY A 3 -3.46 -20.30 -23.92
C GLY A 3 -4.67 -19.45 -24.27
N ILE A 4 -4.41 -18.17 -24.44
CA ILE A 4 -5.37 -17.16 -24.83
C ILE A 4 -4.87 -16.39 -26.06
N ILE A 5 -5.79 -16.00 -26.92
CA ILE A 5 -5.55 -15.05 -28.01
C ILE A 5 -6.24 -13.74 -27.64
N VAL A 6 -5.47 -12.64 -27.66
CA VAL A 6 -6.01 -11.34 -27.33
C VAL A 6 -6.53 -10.58 -28.54
N ARG A 7 -7.50 -9.71 -28.29
CA ARG A 7 -8.09 -8.83 -29.33
C ARG A 7 -7.05 -7.79 -29.81
N PRO A 8 -7.17 -7.31 -31.06
CA PRO A 8 -6.47 -6.10 -31.49
C PRO A 8 -6.73 -4.95 -30.52
N ARG A 9 -5.73 -4.12 -30.24
CA ARG A 9 -5.75 -2.99 -29.30
C ARG A 9 -5.79 -3.36 -27.80
N SER A 10 -5.59 -4.65 -27.43
CA SER A 10 -5.41 -5.03 -26.03
C SER A 10 -4.20 -4.35 -25.43
N ARG A 11 -4.27 -3.95 -24.18
CA ARG A 11 -3.20 -3.19 -23.49
C ARG A 11 -1.88 -3.92 -23.43
N ILE A 12 -1.89 -5.25 -23.41
CA ILE A 12 -0.69 -6.08 -23.42
C ILE A 12 0.19 -5.86 -24.67
N LEU A 13 -0.40 -5.47 -25.80
CA LEU A 13 0.31 -5.12 -27.03
C LEU A 13 1.13 -3.83 -26.88
N HIS A 14 0.77 -2.99 -25.90
CA HIS A 14 1.39 -1.71 -25.58
C HIS A 14 2.24 -1.75 -24.32
N GLY A 15 2.62 -2.96 -23.84
CA GLY A 15 3.56 -3.13 -22.73
C GLY A 15 2.92 -3.40 -21.38
N HIS A 16 1.61 -3.33 -21.24
CA HIS A 16 0.90 -3.71 -20.02
C HIS A 16 1.01 -5.24 -19.77
N ASP A 17 0.96 -5.68 -18.51
CA ASP A 17 1.09 -7.10 -18.18
C ASP A 17 -0.23 -7.80 -17.84
N TRP A 18 -1.35 -7.06 -17.78
CA TRP A 18 -2.68 -7.62 -17.51
C TRP A 18 -3.50 -7.79 -18.78
N VAL A 19 -4.24 -8.91 -18.84
CA VAL A 19 -5.27 -9.16 -19.86
C VAL A 19 -6.61 -9.30 -19.16
N TYR A 20 -7.54 -8.42 -19.52
CA TYR A 20 -8.90 -8.44 -18.97
C TYR A 20 -9.81 -9.38 -19.77
N ALA A 21 -10.89 -9.85 -19.16
CA ALA A 21 -11.88 -10.73 -19.80
C ALA A 21 -12.38 -10.16 -21.14
N SER A 22 -12.62 -8.85 -21.22
CA SER A 22 -13.08 -8.16 -22.44
C SER A 22 -12.03 -8.11 -23.55
N GLU A 23 -10.75 -8.34 -23.26
CA GLU A 23 -9.64 -8.32 -24.21
C GLU A 23 -9.37 -9.69 -24.82
N ILE A 24 -10.01 -10.75 -24.33
CA ILE A 24 -9.84 -12.11 -24.87
C ILE A 24 -10.68 -12.27 -26.14
N LEU A 25 -10.03 -12.71 -27.21
CA LEU A 25 -10.69 -13.11 -28.45
C LEU A 25 -11.09 -14.58 -28.39
N LYS A 26 -10.18 -15.45 -27.93
CA LYS A 26 -10.35 -16.90 -27.89
C LYS A 26 -9.43 -17.53 -26.83
N THR A 27 -9.90 -18.61 -26.21
CA THR A 27 -9.07 -19.55 -25.41
C THR A 27 -8.83 -20.82 -26.20
N PHE A 28 -7.71 -21.50 -25.95
CA PHE A 28 -7.38 -22.80 -26.55
C PHE A 28 -6.70 -23.69 -25.51
N GLY A 29 -6.82 -25.03 -25.70
CA GLY A 29 -6.20 -26.00 -24.79
C GLY A 29 -6.84 -26.08 -23.40
N ALA A 30 -8.09 -25.57 -23.23
CA ALA A 30 -8.87 -25.64 -22.01
C ALA A 30 -8.07 -25.30 -20.72
N PRO A 31 -7.56 -24.05 -20.55
CA PRO A 31 -6.79 -23.68 -19.37
C PRO A 31 -7.64 -23.75 -18.10
N VAL A 32 -7.03 -24.20 -17.01
CA VAL A 32 -7.61 -24.26 -15.67
C VAL A 32 -7.04 -23.10 -14.82
N ASP A 33 -7.85 -22.59 -13.87
CA ASP A 33 -7.44 -21.51 -12.98
C ASP A 33 -6.13 -21.87 -12.24
N GLY A 34 -5.14 -20.99 -12.32
CA GLY A 34 -3.80 -21.20 -11.80
C GLY A 34 -2.79 -21.79 -12.80
N ASP A 35 -3.21 -22.11 -14.02
CA ASP A 35 -2.28 -22.59 -15.05
C ASP A 35 -1.39 -21.47 -15.60
N VAL A 36 -0.22 -21.86 -16.10
CA VAL A 36 0.61 -21.04 -16.98
C VAL A 36 0.07 -21.16 -18.40
N VAL A 37 -0.29 -20.03 -19.00
CA VAL A 37 -0.86 -19.96 -20.34
C VAL A 37 0.00 -19.15 -21.29
N SER A 38 0.02 -19.56 -22.57
CA SER A 38 0.58 -18.74 -23.64
C SER A 38 -0.38 -17.61 -23.97
N ILE A 39 0.14 -16.37 -24.03
CA ILE A 39 -0.60 -15.20 -24.47
C ILE A 39 -0.14 -14.87 -25.90
N LYS A 40 -1.08 -14.85 -26.85
CA LYS A 40 -0.80 -14.64 -28.27
C LYS A 40 -1.67 -13.52 -28.84
N ASP A 41 -1.19 -12.89 -29.89
CA ASP A 41 -1.99 -11.96 -30.69
C ASP A 41 -2.88 -12.67 -31.70
N GLY A 42 -3.70 -11.92 -32.45
CA GLY A 42 -4.57 -12.46 -33.49
C GLY A 42 -3.85 -13.08 -34.70
N ARG A 43 -2.52 -12.92 -34.80
CA ARG A 43 -1.65 -13.52 -35.83
C ARG A 43 -0.87 -14.72 -35.29
N ASP A 44 -1.27 -15.25 -34.13
CA ASP A 44 -0.63 -16.37 -33.44
C ASP A 44 0.81 -16.07 -32.94
N GLN A 45 1.22 -14.82 -32.89
CA GLN A 45 2.53 -14.43 -32.37
C GLN A 45 2.50 -14.45 -30.83
N LEU A 46 3.54 -15.03 -30.23
CA LEU A 46 3.67 -15.12 -28.78
C LEU A 46 4.01 -13.73 -28.20
N LEU A 47 3.15 -13.24 -27.31
CA LEU A 47 3.36 -12.02 -26.52
C LEU A 47 3.99 -12.29 -25.15
N GLY A 48 4.04 -13.57 -24.76
CA GLY A 48 4.59 -14.05 -23.51
C GLY A 48 3.77 -15.15 -22.86
N VAL A 49 4.10 -15.45 -21.62
CA VAL A 49 3.35 -16.39 -20.77
C VAL A 49 2.86 -15.68 -19.51
N GLY A 50 1.70 -16.09 -19.04
CA GLY A 50 1.05 -15.51 -17.87
C GLY A 50 0.34 -16.55 -17.03
N ILE A 51 -0.01 -16.19 -15.82
CA ILE A 51 -0.90 -16.98 -14.96
C ILE A 51 -2.35 -16.70 -15.33
N TYR A 52 -3.18 -17.72 -15.31
CA TYR A 52 -4.57 -17.68 -15.75
C TYR A 52 -5.54 -17.84 -14.58
N ASN A 53 -6.64 -17.08 -14.60
CA ASN A 53 -7.78 -17.29 -13.71
C ASN A 53 -9.07 -16.80 -14.39
N SER A 54 -9.99 -17.71 -14.67
CA SER A 54 -11.27 -17.43 -15.32
C SER A 54 -12.26 -16.64 -14.42
N ARG A 55 -12.07 -16.67 -13.11
CA ARG A 55 -12.92 -16.00 -12.12
C ARG A 55 -12.53 -14.54 -11.91
N SER A 56 -11.29 -14.19 -12.23
CA SER A 56 -10.76 -12.84 -12.08
C SER A 56 -11.17 -11.95 -13.25
N GLN A 57 -11.40 -10.66 -13.01
CA GLN A 57 -11.53 -9.68 -14.09
C GLN A 57 -10.22 -9.55 -14.90
N ILE A 58 -9.08 -9.73 -14.23
CA ILE A 58 -7.76 -9.81 -14.85
C ILE A 58 -7.48 -11.29 -15.12
N VAL A 59 -7.97 -11.77 -16.26
CA VAL A 59 -7.98 -13.21 -16.61
C VAL A 59 -6.58 -13.76 -16.80
N ALA A 60 -5.63 -12.96 -17.27
CA ALA A 60 -4.24 -13.36 -17.31
C ALA A 60 -3.30 -12.23 -16.88
N ARG A 61 -2.24 -12.60 -16.13
CA ARG A 61 -1.18 -11.70 -15.68
C ARG A 61 0.14 -12.23 -16.23
N ARG A 62 0.71 -11.50 -17.20
CA ARG A 62 1.98 -11.88 -17.82
C ARG A 62 3.12 -11.71 -16.83
N PHE A 63 3.93 -12.75 -16.65
CA PHE A 63 5.13 -12.70 -15.81
C PHE A 63 6.43 -12.88 -16.61
N SER A 64 6.32 -13.28 -17.89
CA SER A 64 7.47 -13.39 -18.80
C SER A 64 7.06 -13.11 -20.24
N ARG A 65 7.94 -12.44 -20.99
CA ARG A 65 7.80 -12.25 -22.46
C ARG A 65 8.29 -13.45 -23.26
N ARG A 66 8.96 -14.39 -22.58
CA ARG A 66 9.47 -15.65 -23.19
C ARG A 66 8.73 -16.83 -22.56
N ARG A 67 8.85 -18.00 -23.13
CA ARG A 67 8.37 -19.23 -22.51
C ARG A 67 9.12 -19.44 -21.20
N GLN A 68 8.39 -19.63 -20.13
CA GLN A 68 8.90 -19.78 -18.78
C GLN A 68 7.88 -20.57 -17.98
N ASP A 69 8.32 -21.53 -17.21
CA ASP A 69 7.52 -22.26 -16.24
C ASP A 69 7.65 -21.64 -14.84
N LEU A 70 6.70 -21.92 -13.97
CA LEU A 70 6.75 -21.53 -12.55
C LEU A 70 7.41 -22.66 -11.76
N ASP A 71 8.73 -22.78 -11.89
CA ASP A 71 9.56 -23.74 -11.16
C ASP A 71 10.33 -23.07 -10.00
N ALA A 72 11.00 -23.86 -9.19
CA ALA A 72 11.79 -23.37 -8.04
C ALA A 72 12.88 -22.38 -8.49
N ASP A 73 13.53 -22.63 -9.62
CA ASP A 73 14.56 -21.76 -10.18
C ASP A 73 14.00 -20.42 -10.62
N PHE A 74 12.77 -20.39 -11.19
CA PHE A 74 12.10 -19.13 -11.51
C PHE A 74 11.87 -18.29 -10.26
N PHE A 75 11.27 -18.87 -9.21
CA PHE A 75 10.99 -18.16 -7.99
C PHE A 75 12.26 -17.66 -7.32
N ARG A 76 13.29 -18.51 -7.23
CA ARG A 76 14.59 -18.12 -6.65
C ARG A 76 15.19 -16.92 -7.37
N ARG A 77 15.32 -16.97 -8.70
CA ARG A 77 15.88 -15.85 -9.49
C ARG A 77 15.07 -14.56 -9.35
N ARG A 78 13.73 -14.64 -9.35
CA ARG A 78 12.88 -13.45 -9.22
C ARG A 78 12.98 -12.82 -7.86
N ILE A 79 13.03 -13.63 -6.80
CA ILE A 79 13.17 -13.15 -5.42
C ILE A 79 14.58 -12.56 -5.22
N GLU A 80 15.64 -13.21 -5.72
CA GLU A 80 17.00 -12.68 -5.71
C GLU A 80 17.05 -11.28 -6.35
N GLN A 81 16.51 -11.13 -7.58
CA GLN A 81 16.45 -9.84 -8.28
C GLN A 81 15.68 -8.79 -7.50
N ALA A 82 14.56 -9.15 -6.87
CA ALA A 82 13.76 -8.24 -6.06
C ALA A 82 14.53 -7.78 -4.81
N VAL A 83 15.23 -8.69 -4.14
CA VAL A 83 16.04 -8.40 -2.94
C VAL A 83 17.27 -7.56 -3.31
N GLU A 84 17.96 -7.89 -4.41
CA GLU A 84 19.10 -7.10 -4.92
C GLU A 84 18.68 -5.67 -5.25
N TYR A 85 17.56 -5.49 -5.98
CA TYR A 85 17.02 -4.17 -6.26
C TYR A 85 16.86 -3.32 -4.99
N ARG A 86 16.26 -3.87 -3.91
CA ARG A 86 16.08 -3.15 -2.64
C ARG A 86 17.40 -2.82 -1.98
N ARG A 87 18.36 -3.73 -2.04
CA ARG A 87 19.71 -3.51 -1.49
C ARG A 87 20.42 -2.37 -2.25
N ASP A 88 20.38 -2.41 -3.57
CA ASP A 88 21.01 -1.40 -4.43
C ASP A 88 20.32 -0.03 -4.31
N ALA A 89 19.00 -0.03 -4.10
CA ALA A 89 18.22 1.17 -3.82
C ALA A 89 18.46 1.76 -2.42
N GLY A 90 19.27 1.09 -1.57
CA GLY A 90 19.56 1.54 -0.21
C GLY A 90 18.41 1.33 0.78
N CYS A 91 17.46 0.44 0.46
CA CYS A 91 16.38 0.11 1.38
C CYS A 91 16.91 -0.58 2.63
N ARG A 92 16.26 -0.35 3.73
CA ARG A 92 16.57 -0.96 5.01
C ARG A 92 16.16 -2.43 5.04
N MET A 93 17.13 -3.34 4.83
CA MET A 93 16.86 -4.76 4.55
C MET A 93 16.28 -5.57 5.72
N ASP A 94 16.27 -5.04 6.93
CA ASP A 94 15.63 -5.65 8.10
C ASP A 94 14.15 -5.24 8.27
N LEU A 95 13.71 -4.20 7.54
CA LEU A 95 12.34 -3.70 7.57
C LEU A 95 11.98 -3.09 6.21
N CYS A 96 11.47 -3.87 5.29
CA CYS A 96 11.07 -3.42 3.95
C CYS A 96 10.14 -4.41 3.27
N ARG A 97 9.47 -3.96 2.21
CA ARG A 97 8.82 -4.84 1.25
C ARG A 97 9.85 -5.48 0.34
N LEU A 98 10.06 -6.78 0.47
CA LEU A 98 11.02 -7.55 -0.32
C LEU A 98 10.52 -7.87 -1.73
N VAL A 99 9.20 -8.09 -1.86
CA VAL A 99 8.54 -8.41 -3.14
C VAL A 99 7.26 -7.60 -3.27
N TRP A 100 7.12 -6.89 -4.39
CA TRP A 100 5.95 -6.10 -4.74
C TRP A 100 5.33 -6.58 -6.04
N SER A 101 4.67 -7.75 -5.99
CA SER A 101 3.76 -8.29 -7.02
C SER A 101 4.32 -8.17 -8.46
N GLU A 102 3.54 -7.61 -9.35
CA GLU A 102 3.89 -7.41 -10.76
C GLU A 102 5.16 -6.61 -10.95
N SER A 103 5.46 -5.69 -10.05
CA SER A 103 6.67 -4.84 -10.15
C SER A 103 7.95 -5.66 -10.07
N ASP A 104 7.91 -6.82 -9.40
CA ASP A 104 9.03 -7.75 -9.32
C ASP A 104 8.83 -8.98 -10.22
N GLY A 105 7.81 -8.97 -11.10
CA GLY A 105 7.50 -10.06 -12.01
C GLY A 105 6.97 -11.32 -11.33
N LEU A 106 6.37 -11.16 -10.13
CA LEU A 106 5.73 -12.19 -9.32
C LEU A 106 4.25 -11.82 -9.05
N PRO A 107 3.36 -11.84 -10.06
CA PRO A 107 2.01 -11.30 -9.97
C PRO A 107 1.21 -11.85 -8.81
N GLY A 108 0.84 -10.97 -7.87
CA GLY A 108 0.07 -11.32 -6.68
C GLY A 108 0.90 -11.78 -5.48
N VAL A 109 2.24 -11.80 -5.56
CA VAL A 109 3.12 -12.07 -4.40
C VAL A 109 3.49 -10.77 -3.70
N ILE A 110 3.28 -10.72 -2.40
CA ILE A 110 3.78 -9.66 -1.52
C ILE A 110 4.61 -10.33 -0.42
N ALA A 111 5.80 -9.82 -0.17
CA ALA A 111 6.64 -10.29 0.93
C ALA A 111 7.20 -9.09 1.69
N ASP A 112 6.88 -9.00 2.98
CA ASP A 112 7.32 -7.94 3.89
C ASP A 112 8.24 -8.50 4.96
N ARG A 113 9.37 -7.87 5.20
CA ARG A 113 10.35 -8.30 6.22
C ARG A 113 10.20 -7.49 7.50
N TYR A 114 10.25 -8.20 8.62
CA TYR A 114 10.26 -7.68 9.98
C TYR A 114 11.37 -8.39 10.77
N GLY A 115 12.59 -7.87 10.70
CA GLY A 115 13.76 -8.49 11.33
C GLY A 115 14.05 -9.89 10.79
N ALA A 116 13.92 -10.90 11.64
CA ALA A 116 14.12 -12.31 11.29
C ALA A 116 12.88 -12.99 10.67
N ALA A 117 11.74 -12.32 10.62
CA ALA A 117 10.50 -12.83 10.04
C ALA A 117 10.21 -12.22 8.68
N VAL A 118 9.62 -13.01 7.77
CA VAL A 118 9.04 -12.57 6.51
C VAL A 118 7.55 -12.91 6.50
N VAL A 119 6.72 -11.94 6.18
CA VAL A 119 5.28 -12.11 6.00
C VAL A 119 4.99 -12.21 4.50
N LEU A 120 4.43 -13.33 4.08
CA LEU A 120 4.12 -13.66 2.68
C LEU A 120 2.62 -13.58 2.42
N GLN A 121 2.23 -12.94 1.33
CA GLN A 121 0.89 -13.04 0.75
C GLN A 121 0.97 -13.58 -0.68
N THR A 122 0.07 -14.50 -1.02
CA THR A 122 -0.09 -15.06 -2.38
C THR A 122 -1.53 -14.81 -2.84
N ASN A 123 -1.75 -13.75 -3.61
CA ASN A 123 -3.07 -13.22 -3.96
C ASN A 123 -3.60 -13.69 -5.33
N THR A 124 -2.92 -14.63 -5.98
CA THR A 124 -3.35 -15.23 -7.27
C THR A 124 -3.31 -16.75 -7.20
N ALA A 125 -4.20 -17.43 -7.95
CA ALA A 125 -4.33 -18.88 -7.88
C ALA A 125 -3.03 -19.64 -8.19
N ALA A 126 -2.25 -19.16 -9.16
CA ALA A 126 -0.97 -19.77 -9.50
C ALA A 126 0.06 -19.62 -8.38
N MET A 127 0.22 -18.41 -7.83
CA MET A 127 1.20 -18.17 -6.76
C MET A 127 0.80 -18.88 -5.47
N ASP A 128 -0.50 -19.01 -5.22
CA ASP A 128 -1.00 -19.75 -4.06
C ASP A 128 -0.65 -21.24 -4.10
N ARG A 129 -0.68 -21.86 -5.29
CA ARG A 129 -0.21 -23.25 -5.46
C ARG A 129 1.28 -23.43 -5.17
N HIS A 130 2.07 -22.39 -5.39
CA HIS A 130 3.52 -22.40 -5.21
C HIS A 130 4.00 -21.72 -3.90
N ARG A 131 3.09 -21.43 -2.96
CA ARG A 131 3.41 -20.68 -1.73
C ARG A 131 4.56 -21.27 -0.91
N GLU A 132 4.63 -22.59 -0.83
CA GLU A 132 5.68 -23.30 -0.09
C GLU A 132 7.05 -23.16 -0.77
N THR A 133 7.08 -23.25 -2.11
CA THR A 133 8.29 -23.01 -2.91
C THR A 133 8.76 -21.55 -2.80
N ILE A 134 7.81 -20.60 -2.84
CA ILE A 134 8.09 -19.17 -2.65
C ILE A 134 8.62 -18.90 -1.24
N ALA A 135 8.01 -19.51 -0.22
CA ALA A 135 8.44 -19.37 1.17
C ALA A 135 9.85 -19.92 1.38
N ALA A 136 10.17 -21.09 0.80
CA ALA A 136 11.50 -21.69 0.86
C ALA A 136 12.57 -20.78 0.22
N ALA A 137 12.28 -20.24 -0.97
CA ALA A 137 13.18 -19.30 -1.64
C ALA A 137 13.38 -18.00 -0.84
N LEU A 138 12.32 -17.46 -0.24
CA LEU A 138 12.42 -16.27 0.64
C LEU A 138 13.31 -16.56 1.85
N ALA A 139 13.12 -17.69 2.53
CA ALA A 139 13.94 -18.05 3.69
C ALA A 139 15.41 -18.22 3.31
N GLU A 140 15.69 -18.92 2.22
CA GLU A 140 17.06 -19.14 1.72
C GLU A 140 17.77 -17.83 1.38
N ILE A 141 17.14 -16.97 0.57
CA ILE A 141 17.77 -15.75 0.06
C ILE A 141 17.94 -14.67 1.13
N THR A 142 16.98 -14.59 2.05
CA THR A 142 16.96 -13.52 3.07
C THR A 142 17.58 -13.95 4.40
N GLY A 143 17.81 -15.25 4.61
CA GLY A 143 18.19 -15.80 5.90
C GLY A 143 17.11 -15.65 6.97
N ALA A 144 15.83 -15.52 6.57
CA ALA A 144 14.73 -15.39 7.51
C ALA A 144 14.54 -16.68 8.32
N ALA A 145 14.44 -16.53 9.65
CA ALA A 145 14.21 -17.67 10.55
C ALA A 145 12.74 -18.16 10.50
N CYS A 146 11.84 -17.31 10.05
CA CYS A 146 10.41 -17.61 9.97
C CYS A 146 9.79 -16.99 8.71
N VAL A 147 8.92 -17.76 8.04
CA VAL A 147 8.05 -17.26 6.96
C VAL A 147 6.61 -17.54 7.35
N ILE A 148 5.84 -16.47 7.43
CA ILE A 148 4.42 -16.48 7.86
C ILE A 148 3.55 -16.16 6.67
N GLU A 149 2.58 -17.02 6.39
CA GLU A 149 1.54 -16.77 5.41
C GLU A 149 0.42 -15.91 6.02
N ARG A 150 0.15 -14.73 5.42
CA ARG A 150 -0.95 -13.83 5.79
C ARG A 150 -1.88 -13.63 4.60
N ASN A 151 -2.52 -14.70 4.21
CA ASN A 151 -3.48 -14.78 3.10
C ASN A 151 -4.92 -14.48 3.57
N ASP A 152 -5.09 -13.43 4.38
CA ASP A 152 -6.34 -12.93 4.94
C ASP A 152 -6.87 -11.67 4.20
N SER A 153 -6.33 -11.38 3.02
CA SER A 153 -6.75 -10.26 2.18
C SER A 153 -8.05 -10.56 1.40
N PRO A 154 -9.03 -9.64 1.41
CA PRO A 154 -10.29 -9.81 0.66
C PRO A 154 -10.11 -9.97 -0.87
N VAL A 155 -8.97 -9.55 -1.43
CA VAL A 155 -8.69 -9.71 -2.86
C VAL A 155 -8.66 -11.19 -3.25
N ARG A 156 -8.31 -12.10 -2.35
CA ARG A 156 -8.29 -13.54 -2.57
C ARG A 156 -9.66 -14.12 -2.91
N VAL A 157 -10.72 -13.57 -2.33
CA VAL A 157 -12.10 -13.99 -2.61
C VAL A 157 -12.43 -13.78 -4.09
N SER A 158 -11.99 -12.68 -4.69
CA SER A 158 -12.20 -12.41 -6.12
C SER A 158 -11.38 -13.33 -7.04
N GLU A 159 -10.32 -13.93 -6.52
CA GLU A 159 -9.51 -14.95 -7.22
C GLU A 159 -10.01 -16.39 -6.95
N GLY A 160 -11.06 -16.55 -6.10
CA GLY A 160 -11.63 -17.84 -5.73
C GLY A 160 -10.77 -18.61 -4.73
N LEU A 161 -9.97 -17.91 -3.94
CA LEU A 161 -9.06 -18.47 -2.94
C LEU A 161 -9.60 -18.33 -1.53
N GLU A 162 -9.31 -19.29 -0.68
CA GLU A 162 -9.64 -19.28 0.75
C GLU A 162 -8.70 -18.34 1.51
N MET A 163 -9.23 -17.68 2.54
CA MET A 163 -8.44 -16.91 3.48
C MET A 163 -7.78 -17.83 4.50
N ARG A 164 -6.49 -17.62 4.79
CA ARG A 164 -5.74 -18.38 5.79
C ARG A 164 -4.56 -17.61 6.34
N THR A 165 -4.16 -17.96 7.55
CA THR A 165 -2.94 -17.52 8.21
C THR A 165 -2.23 -18.74 8.77
N ALA A 166 -0.93 -18.90 8.48
CA ALA A 166 -0.15 -20.03 8.94
C ALA A 166 1.34 -19.70 9.02
N VAL A 167 2.10 -20.46 9.77
CA VAL A 167 3.56 -20.48 9.72
C VAL A 167 3.96 -21.51 8.69
N LEU A 168 4.68 -21.10 7.65
CA LEU A 168 5.16 -21.98 6.58
C LEU A 168 6.56 -22.51 6.87
N ILE A 169 7.42 -21.71 7.50
CA ILE A 169 8.80 -22.06 7.83
C ILE A 169 9.13 -21.53 9.23
N GLY A 170 9.84 -22.33 10.02
CA GLY A 170 10.29 -21.97 11.37
C GLY A 170 9.17 -21.88 12.40
N GLU A 171 9.38 -21.07 13.41
CA GLU A 171 8.40 -20.82 14.48
C GLU A 171 8.01 -19.33 14.50
N ALA A 172 6.76 -19.04 14.80
CA ALA A 172 6.29 -17.66 14.91
C ALA A 172 6.99 -16.94 16.07
N PRO A 173 7.60 -15.78 15.82
CA PRO A 173 8.39 -15.08 16.84
C PRO A 173 7.56 -14.40 17.92
N GLY A 174 6.22 -14.43 17.84
CA GLY A 174 5.34 -13.56 18.63
C GLY A 174 5.45 -12.09 18.19
N PRO A 175 4.93 -11.14 19.00
CA PRO A 175 5.06 -9.72 18.72
C PRO A 175 6.53 -9.25 18.72
N LEU A 176 6.93 -8.52 17.69
CA LEU A 176 8.29 -8.03 17.48
C LEU A 176 8.35 -6.52 17.70
N GLU A 177 9.36 -6.04 18.41
CA GLU A 177 9.67 -4.62 18.42
C GLU A 177 10.50 -4.29 17.17
N VAL A 178 10.00 -3.36 16.36
CA VAL A 178 10.68 -2.86 15.16
C VAL A 178 10.79 -1.34 15.21
N GLU A 179 11.86 -0.81 14.65
CA GLU A 179 12.03 0.62 14.48
C GLU A 179 11.76 1.02 13.03
N ALA A 180 10.85 1.96 12.82
CA ALA A 180 10.48 2.49 11.52
C ALA A 180 10.46 4.02 11.55
N GLY A 181 11.28 4.67 10.73
CA GLY A 181 11.35 6.15 10.71
C GLY A 181 11.71 6.78 12.05
N GLY A 182 12.55 6.11 12.86
CA GLY A 182 12.93 6.54 14.20
C GLY A 182 11.88 6.28 15.30
N ILE A 183 10.80 5.57 14.97
CA ILE A 183 9.71 5.20 15.88
C ILE A 183 9.76 3.70 16.16
N ARG A 184 9.67 3.31 17.43
CA ARG A 184 9.55 1.93 17.86
C ARG A 184 8.10 1.50 17.88
N PHE A 185 7.79 0.42 17.15
CA PHE A 185 6.48 -0.20 17.07
C PHE A 185 6.52 -1.62 17.61
N LEU A 186 5.40 -2.08 18.17
CA LEU A 186 5.19 -3.49 18.42
C LEU A 186 4.36 -4.05 17.27
N VAL A 187 4.92 -5.00 16.53
CA VAL A 187 4.29 -5.63 15.37
C VAL A 187 4.03 -7.09 15.67
N ASP A 188 2.80 -7.54 15.48
CA ASP A 188 2.47 -8.95 15.49
C ASP A 188 2.33 -9.45 14.04
N PRO A 189 3.29 -10.23 13.52
CA PRO A 189 3.24 -10.74 12.15
C PRO A 189 2.08 -11.70 11.89
N LEU A 190 1.52 -12.34 12.93
CA LEU A 190 0.40 -13.27 12.82
C LEU A 190 -0.97 -12.60 12.95
N ALA A 191 -1.11 -11.62 13.88
CA ALA A 191 -2.40 -11.04 14.22
C ALA A 191 -2.52 -9.54 13.87
N GLY A 192 -1.43 -8.87 13.48
CA GLY A 192 -1.41 -7.45 13.16
C GLY A 192 -2.24 -7.08 11.93
N HIS A 193 -2.58 -5.79 11.79
CA HIS A 193 -3.24 -5.25 10.60
C HIS A 193 -2.38 -5.45 9.34
N LYS A 194 -2.98 -5.88 8.22
CA LYS A 194 -2.28 -6.25 6.98
C LYS A 194 -1.14 -7.24 7.29
N THR A 195 0.08 -6.91 6.90
CA THR A 195 1.30 -7.68 7.20
C THR A 195 1.95 -7.27 8.52
N GLY A 196 1.52 -6.14 9.14
CA GLY A 196 2.07 -5.62 10.40
C GLY A 196 2.09 -4.09 10.48
N LEU A 197 2.87 -3.42 9.61
CA LEU A 197 2.97 -1.96 9.48
C LEU A 197 2.64 -1.50 8.06
N TYR A 198 2.38 -0.21 7.92
CA TYR A 198 2.31 0.48 6.64
C TYR A 198 3.73 0.88 6.21
N LEU A 199 4.48 -0.07 5.62
CA LEU A 199 5.87 0.14 5.20
C LEU A 199 5.98 1.25 4.15
N ASP A 200 4.95 1.42 3.34
CA ASP A 200 4.83 2.44 2.31
C ASP A 200 4.78 3.89 2.84
N GLN A 201 4.49 4.08 4.14
CA GLN A 201 4.40 5.40 4.78
C GLN A 201 5.62 5.76 5.64
N ILE A 202 6.60 4.86 5.82
CA ILE A 202 7.72 5.09 6.74
C ILE A 202 8.52 6.36 6.36
N GLU A 203 8.80 6.55 5.07
CA GLU A 203 9.49 7.77 4.59
C GLU A 203 8.64 9.02 4.79
N SER A 204 7.32 8.91 4.60
CA SER A 204 6.37 10.01 4.79
C SER A 204 6.34 10.48 6.24
N TYR A 205 6.51 9.58 7.23
CA TYR A 205 6.60 9.96 8.64
C TYR A 205 7.72 10.98 8.88
N GLY A 206 8.92 10.70 8.37
CA GLY A 206 10.07 11.60 8.50
C GLY A 206 9.88 12.93 7.77
N ILE A 207 9.31 12.90 6.55
CA ILE A 207 9.04 14.12 5.75
C ILE A 207 8.07 15.05 6.50
N VAL A 208 6.98 14.51 7.02
CA VAL A 208 5.96 15.30 7.73
C VAL A 208 6.46 15.75 9.10
N ALA A 209 7.15 14.88 9.85
CA ALA A 209 7.74 15.20 11.14
C ALA A 209 8.76 16.34 11.05
N GLY A 210 9.49 16.46 9.94
CA GLY A 210 10.39 17.59 9.70
C GLY A 210 9.72 18.97 9.73
N MET A 211 8.39 19.02 9.69
CA MET A 211 7.60 20.25 9.77
C MET A 211 6.87 20.43 11.12
N ALA A 212 7.06 19.51 12.08
CA ALA A 212 6.26 19.48 13.31
C ALA A 212 6.83 20.32 14.46
N ALA A 213 8.13 20.63 14.47
CA ALA A 213 8.78 21.33 15.59
C ALA A 213 8.08 22.65 15.92
N GLY A 214 7.72 22.83 17.19
CA GLY A 214 7.05 24.03 17.69
C GLY A 214 5.58 24.18 17.28
N ARG A 215 4.96 23.18 16.68
CA ARG A 215 3.60 23.21 16.14
C ARG A 215 2.61 22.36 16.94
N ALA A 216 1.35 22.79 16.96
CA ALA A 216 0.22 21.98 17.38
C ALA A 216 -0.20 21.07 16.20
N VAL A 217 -0.20 19.75 16.41
CA VAL A 217 -0.41 18.74 15.35
C VAL A 217 -1.73 17.99 15.57
N LEU A 218 -2.49 17.79 14.49
CA LEU A 218 -3.62 16.88 14.43
C LEU A 218 -3.32 15.78 13.43
N ASP A 219 -3.31 14.53 13.88
CA ASP A 219 -3.17 13.34 13.05
C ASP A 219 -4.52 12.60 12.97
N CYS A 220 -5.13 12.62 11.80
CA CYS A 220 -6.41 11.98 11.50
C CYS A 220 -6.19 10.63 10.80
N PHE A 221 -6.95 9.61 11.21
CA PHE A 221 -6.76 8.22 10.81
C PHE A 221 -5.40 7.69 11.26
N SER A 222 -5.06 7.96 12.52
CA SER A 222 -3.71 7.77 13.06
C SER A 222 -3.23 6.33 13.08
N ASN A 223 -4.11 5.34 12.95
CA ASN A 223 -3.81 3.92 13.03
C ASN A 223 -2.94 3.60 14.27
N GLN A 224 -1.74 3.03 14.10
CA GLN A 224 -0.79 2.73 15.18
C GLN A 224 0.11 3.91 15.57
N GLY A 225 -0.15 5.11 15.01
CA GLY A 225 0.49 6.36 15.41
C GLY A 225 1.74 6.76 14.63
N GLY A 226 1.96 6.26 13.42
CA GLY A 226 3.19 6.54 12.68
C GLY A 226 3.51 8.03 12.55
N PHE A 227 2.58 8.82 12.03
CA PHE A 227 2.73 10.29 11.91
C PHE A 227 2.72 10.99 13.27
N ALA A 228 1.75 10.67 14.14
CA ALA A 228 1.62 11.31 15.44
C ALA A 228 2.89 11.19 16.28
N LEU A 229 3.44 9.97 16.38
CA LEU A 229 4.64 9.68 17.16
C LEU A 229 5.89 10.35 16.56
N ALA A 230 6.01 10.33 15.22
CA ALA A 230 7.10 11.01 14.53
C ALA A 230 7.07 12.52 14.77
N CYS A 231 5.91 13.16 14.69
CA CYS A 231 5.73 14.58 15.00
C CYS A 231 6.04 14.90 16.46
N ALA A 232 5.58 14.07 17.40
CA ALA A 232 5.87 14.25 18.82
C ALA A 232 7.39 14.19 19.10
N LYS A 233 8.10 13.21 18.54
CA LYS A 233 9.57 13.09 18.65
C LYS A 233 10.31 14.24 17.99
N ALA A 234 9.76 14.82 16.93
CA ALA A 234 10.33 15.97 16.25
C ALA A 234 10.10 17.32 16.97
N GLY A 235 9.49 17.31 18.15
CA GLY A 235 9.33 18.50 18.98
C GLY A 235 8.05 19.29 18.70
N ALA A 236 6.96 18.63 18.28
CA ALA A 236 5.63 19.23 18.28
C ALA A 236 5.27 19.72 19.69
N THR A 237 4.60 20.88 19.79
CA THR A 237 4.15 21.43 21.10
C THR A 237 3.01 20.63 21.69
N SER A 238 2.15 20.09 20.84
CA SER A 238 1.08 19.16 21.18
C SER A 238 0.75 18.28 19.99
N VAL A 239 0.30 17.05 20.25
CA VAL A 239 -0.16 16.13 19.22
C VAL A 239 -1.49 15.54 19.66
N SER A 240 -2.53 15.72 18.85
CA SER A 240 -3.82 15.06 18.98
C SER A 240 -3.94 14.02 17.85
N ALA A 241 -4.19 12.77 18.20
CA ALA A 241 -4.34 11.64 17.29
C ALA A 241 -5.77 11.11 17.35
N VAL A 242 -6.45 11.05 16.20
CA VAL A 242 -7.85 10.59 16.09
C VAL A 242 -7.88 9.30 15.30
N GLU A 243 -8.46 8.24 15.89
CA GLU A 243 -8.59 6.91 15.31
C GLU A 243 -9.88 6.25 15.82
N SER A 244 -10.61 5.59 14.91
CA SER A 244 -11.89 4.94 15.25
C SER A 244 -11.73 3.51 15.78
N GLY A 245 -10.72 2.79 15.29
CA GLY A 245 -10.48 1.38 15.61
C GLY A 245 -9.91 1.19 17.01
N SER A 246 -10.62 0.50 17.91
CA SER A 246 -10.17 0.29 19.29
C SER A 246 -8.82 -0.40 19.39
N GLY A 247 -8.55 -1.42 18.57
CA GLY A 247 -7.26 -2.12 18.53
C GLY A 247 -6.11 -1.21 18.06
N CYS A 248 -6.39 -0.32 17.09
CA CYS A 248 -5.41 0.68 16.63
C CYS A 248 -5.12 1.71 17.72
N VAL A 249 -6.15 2.17 18.43
CA VAL A 249 -6.02 3.09 19.58
C VAL A 249 -5.18 2.49 20.69
N GLU A 250 -5.39 1.21 21.01
CA GLU A 250 -4.60 0.51 22.01
C GLU A 250 -3.13 0.39 21.57
N ALA A 251 -2.88 -0.04 20.32
CA ALA A 251 -1.55 -0.12 19.75
C ALA A 251 -0.84 1.24 19.75
N LEU A 252 -1.56 2.32 19.37
CA LEU A 252 -1.04 3.68 19.36
C LEU A 252 -0.62 4.15 20.77
N ARG A 253 -1.46 3.92 21.80
CA ARG A 253 -1.12 4.21 23.19
C ARG A 253 0.11 3.43 23.68
N GLY A 254 0.18 2.13 23.35
CA GLY A 254 1.32 1.28 23.66
C GLY A 254 2.60 1.76 22.96
N ASN A 255 2.50 2.17 21.70
CA ASN A 255 3.62 2.72 20.94
C ASN A 255 4.05 4.10 21.48
N ALA A 256 3.13 4.96 21.91
CA ALA A 256 3.46 6.23 22.54
C ALA A 256 4.28 6.03 23.82
N ALA A 257 3.84 5.13 24.69
CA ALA A 257 4.56 4.76 25.91
C ALA A 257 5.97 4.19 25.60
N ARG A 258 6.06 3.29 24.59
CA ARG A 258 7.34 2.68 24.14
C ARG A 258 8.34 3.73 23.65
N ASN A 259 7.85 4.79 23.03
CA ASN A 259 8.68 5.88 22.53
C ASN A 259 8.91 7.01 23.54
N GLY A 260 8.29 6.96 24.72
CA GLY A 260 8.41 7.98 25.75
C GLY A 260 7.84 9.34 25.34
N VAL A 261 6.82 9.37 24.48
CA VAL A 261 6.18 10.61 24.02
C VAL A 261 4.75 10.71 24.57
N ALA A 262 4.34 11.94 24.87
CA ALA A 262 2.98 12.26 25.30
C ALA A 262 2.17 12.75 24.09
N ILE A 263 1.06 12.08 23.80
CA ILE A 263 0.11 12.47 22.74
C ILE A 263 -1.32 12.32 23.28
N GLU A 264 -2.23 13.16 22.82
CA GLU A 264 -3.64 13.00 23.12
C GLU A 264 -4.27 12.01 22.11
N VAL A 265 -4.74 10.87 22.60
CA VAL A 265 -5.36 9.84 21.74
C VAL A 265 -6.86 9.84 21.92
N ARG A 266 -7.59 10.11 20.85
CA ARG A 266 -9.06 10.13 20.81
C ARG A 266 -9.57 8.97 19.94
N GLN A 267 -10.37 8.11 20.56
CA GLN A 267 -11.13 7.10 19.83
C GLN A 267 -12.41 7.73 19.31
N ASP A 268 -12.43 8.07 18.01
CA ASP A 268 -13.54 8.78 17.39
C ASP A 268 -13.56 8.57 15.88
N ASP A 269 -14.73 8.75 15.24
CA ASP A 269 -14.81 8.91 13.80
C ASP A 269 -14.24 10.26 13.38
N VAL A 270 -13.33 10.27 12.40
CA VAL A 270 -12.66 11.51 11.97
C VAL A 270 -13.64 12.52 11.39
N PHE A 271 -14.64 12.08 10.59
CA PHE A 271 -15.61 13.00 10.03
C PHE A 271 -16.50 13.65 11.12
N ASP A 272 -16.85 12.90 12.15
CA ASP A 272 -17.62 13.40 13.28
C ASP A 272 -16.75 14.28 14.19
N PHE A 273 -15.51 13.90 14.42
CA PHE A 273 -14.55 14.76 15.09
C PHE A 273 -14.38 16.10 14.37
N LEU A 274 -14.21 16.09 13.06
CA LEU A 274 -14.05 17.31 12.25
C LEU A 274 -15.32 18.20 12.19
N LYS A 275 -16.49 17.74 12.54
CA LYS A 275 -17.75 18.54 12.59
C LYS A 275 -17.99 19.29 13.90
N ARG A 276 -17.28 18.95 14.98
CA ARG A 276 -17.54 19.55 16.30
C ARG A 276 -17.21 21.05 16.32
N PRO A 277 -18.03 21.90 16.96
CA PRO A 277 -17.87 23.36 16.90
C PRO A 277 -16.65 23.88 17.69
N ASP A 278 -16.32 23.27 18.84
CA ASP A 278 -15.32 23.77 19.78
C ASP A 278 -13.99 23.03 19.63
N ARG A 279 -13.21 23.39 18.62
CA ARG A 279 -11.90 22.77 18.37
C ARG A 279 -10.81 23.82 18.27
N PRO A 280 -9.59 23.49 18.78
CA PRO A 280 -8.44 24.36 18.61
C PRO A 280 -8.03 24.40 17.12
N GLU A 281 -7.35 25.50 16.75
CA GLU A 281 -6.61 25.54 15.49
C GLU A 281 -5.34 24.67 15.62
N TYR A 282 -4.94 24.08 14.50
CA TYR A 282 -3.72 23.28 14.39
C TYR A 282 -2.77 23.89 13.36
N ASP A 283 -1.46 23.77 13.64
CA ASP A 283 -0.42 24.28 12.75
C ASP A 283 0.00 23.23 11.72
N LEU A 284 -0.26 21.96 11.99
CA LEU A 284 -0.05 20.85 11.08
C LEU A 284 -1.21 19.86 11.21
N ILE A 285 -1.89 19.59 10.09
CA ILE A 285 -2.94 18.56 10.02
C ILE A 285 -2.48 17.47 9.06
N ILE A 286 -2.64 16.22 9.47
CA ILE A 286 -2.32 15.04 8.69
C ILE A 286 -3.61 14.26 8.41
N LEU A 287 -3.83 13.92 7.14
CA LEU A 287 -4.98 13.15 6.68
C LEU A 287 -4.46 11.93 5.90
N ASP A 288 -4.50 10.76 6.51
CA ASP A 288 -4.15 9.49 5.85
C ASP A 288 -5.34 8.50 5.90
N PRO A 289 -6.46 8.84 5.23
CA PRO A 289 -7.67 8.04 5.29
C PRO A 289 -7.49 6.67 4.63
N PRO A 290 -8.25 5.66 5.05
CA PRO A 290 -8.36 4.42 4.29
C PRO A 290 -8.92 4.70 2.90
N SER A 291 -8.69 3.79 1.95
CA SER A 291 -9.25 3.94 0.60
C SER A 291 -10.77 4.08 0.63
N PHE A 292 -11.28 5.22 0.16
CA PHE A 292 -12.73 5.49 0.10
C PHE A 292 -13.44 4.72 -1.02
N THR A 293 -12.69 4.08 -1.92
CA THR A 293 -13.28 3.21 -2.94
C THR A 293 -12.45 1.96 -3.21
N LYS A 294 -13.16 0.84 -3.36
CA LYS A 294 -12.61 -0.45 -3.82
C LYS A 294 -13.13 -0.82 -5.22
N ALA A 295 -13.87 0.08 -5.88
CA ALA A 295 -14.49 -0.19 -7.18
C ALA A 295 -14.58 1.08 -8.04
N ARG A 296 -14.30 0.93 -9.34
CA ARG A 296 -14.35 2.06 -10.31
C ARG A 296 -15.70 2.79 -10.33
N GLY A 297 -16.82 2.08 -10.15
CA GLY A 297 -18.14 2.68 -10.14
C GLY A 297 -18.39 3.66 -8.99
N LYS A 298 -17.55 3.66 -7.95
CA LYS A 298 -17.69 4.51 -6.76
C LYS A 298 -16.66 5.64 -6.67
N ILE A 299 -15.89 5.89 -7.73
CA ILE A 299 -14.87 6.96 -7.74
C ILE A 299 -15.47 8.32 -7.41
N LYS A 300 -16.63 8.68 -8.00
CA LYS A 300 -17.29 9.97 -7.74
C LYS A 300 -17.70 10.16 -6.26
N GLU A 301 -18.10 9.08 -5.60
CA GLU A 301 -18.43 9.12 -4.16
C GLU A 301 -17.17 9.32 -3.33
N ALA A 302 -16.08 8.61 -3.70
CA ALA A 302 -14.80 8.74 -3.03
C ALA A 302 -14.22 10.15 -3.15
N LEU A 303 -14.26 10.76 -4.35
CA LEU A 303 -13.80 12.13 -4.57
C LEU A 303 -14.60 13.14 -3.76
N ARG A 304 -15.94 12.96 -3.65
CA ARG A 304 -16.77 13.79 -2.74
C ARG A 304 -16.35 13.64 -1.28
N GLY A 305 -16.02 12.41 -0.85
CA GLY A 305 -15.49 12.14 0.50
C GLY A 305 -14.18 12.86 0.76
N TYR A 306 -13.24 12.82 -0.20
CA TYR A 306 -11.99 13.59 -0.11
C TYR A 306 -12.25 15.10 -0.05
N ARG A 307 -13.09 15.64 -0.93
CA ARG A 307 -13.46 17.06 -0.92
C ARG A 307 -14.03 17.51 0.44
N ASP A 308 -15.00 16.78 1.00
CA ASP A 308 -15.60 17.10 2.31
C ASP A 308 -14.56 17.01 3.45
N LEU A 309 -13.73 15.98 3.45
CA LEU A 309 -12.65 15.81 4.43
C LEU A 309 -11.70 17.02 4.43
N HIS A 310 -11.24 17.44 3.26
CA HIS A 310 -10.31 18.56 3.12
C HIS A 310 -10.96 19.91 3.47
N ALA A 311 -12.22 20.11 3.10
CA ALA A 311 -12.97 21.32 3.46
C ALA A 311 -13.05 21.49 4.99
N ARG A 312 -13.35 20.39 5.71
CA ARG A 312 -13.46 20.41 7.17
C ARG A 312 -12.10 20.58 7.84
N ALA A 313 -11.08 19.83 7.42
CA ALA A 313 -9.73 19.94 7.99
C ALA A 313 -9.14 21.34 7.77
N ALA A 314 -9.34 21.94 6.60
CA ALA A 314 -8.82 23.27 6.30
C ALA A 314 -9.40 24.38 7.18
N GLN A 315 -10.60 24.19 7.72
CA GLN A 315 -11.20 25.14 8.69
C GLN A 315 -10.48 25.16 10.03
N LEU A 316 -9.79 24.08 10.37
CA LEU A 316 -9.03 23.94 11.62
C LEU A 316 -7.56 24.34 11.48
N LEU A 317 -7.09 24.66 10.29
CA LEU A 317 -5.72 25.10 10.08
C LEU A 317 -5.52 26.54 10.55
N SER A 318 -4.43 26.79 11.25
CA SER A 318 -3.96 28.12 11.56
C SER A 318 -3.62 28.91 10.29
N LYS A 319 -3.38 30.23 10.43
CA LYS A 319 -3.14 31.14 9.28
C LYS A 319 -1.94 30.73 8.40
N ARG A 320 -0.95 30.04 8.98
CA ARG A 320 0.25 29.52 8.29
C ARG A 320 0.37 28.01 8.44
N GLY A 321 -0.75 27.35 8.65
CA GLY A 321 -0.82 25.92 8.88
C GLY A 321 -0.41 25.12 7.66
N VAL A 322 0.05 23.90 7.91
CA VAL A 322 0.44 22.92 6.91
C VAL A 322 -0.55 21.77 6.91
N LEU A 323 -0.95 21.32 5.72
CA LEU A 323 -1.75 20.13 5.51
C LEU A 323 -0.93 19.09 4.79
N ALA A 324 -0.72 17.93 5.41
CA ALA A 324 -0.19 16.73 4.77
C ALA A 324 -1.36 15.77 4.52
N THR A 325 -1.57 15.37 3.28
CA THR A 325 -2.72 14.51 2.95
C THR A 325 -2.33 13.40 1.98
N PHE A 326 -2.95 12.23 2.16
CA PHE A 326 -2.61 11.02 1.42
C PHE A 326 -3.86 10.35 0.81
N CYS A 327 -3.64 9.64 -0.27
CA CYS A 327 -4.62 8.77 -0.91
C CYS A 327 -3.95 7.45 -1.31
N CYS A 328 -4.40 6.34 -0.73
CA CYS A 328 -3.91 4.98 -1.03
C CYS A 328 -4.83 4.20 -2.00
N SER A 329 -5.73 4.88 -2.71
CA SER A 329 -6.67 4.23 -3.62
C SER A 329 -6.06 3.98 -4.99
N HIS A 330 -6.03 2.72 -5.45
CA HIS A 330 -5.63 2.36 -6.83
C HIS A 330 -6.57 2.90 -7.91
N HIS A 331 -7.81 3.23 -7.55
CA HIS A 331 -8.82 3.67 -8.52
C HIS A 331 -8.89 5.19 -8.69
N VAL A 332 -8.30 5.95 -7.80
CA VAL A 332 -8.26 7.42 -7.86
C VAL A 332 -6.92 7.83 -8.46
N ALA A 333 -6.96 8.48 -9.63
CA ALA A 333 -5.77 9.00 -10.27
C ALA A 333 -5.18 10.19 -9.49
N GLY A 334 -3.87 10.45 -9.65
CA GLY A 334 -3.21 11.55 -8.94
C GLY A 334 -3.86 12.91 -9.18
N LEU A 335 -4.20 13.22 -10.45
CA LEU A 335 -4.89 14.47 -10.80
C LEU A 335 -6.29 14.56 -10.19
N GLU A 336 -7.06 13.47 -10.21
CA GLU A 336 -8.40 13.45 -9.61
C GLU A 336 -8.35 13.70 -8.10
N PHE A 337 -7.31 13.17 -7.43
CA PHE A 337 -7.10 13.43 -6.01
C PHE A 337 -6.72 14.91 -5.78
N GLU A 338 -5.78 15.46 -6.55
CA GLU A 338 -5.37 16.87 -6.46
C GLU A 338 -6.56 17.82 -6.69
N GLU A 339 -7.41 17.52 -7.67
CA GLU A 339 -8.65 18.29 -7.95
C GLU A 339 -9.62 18.24 -6.77
N ALA A 340 -9.86 17.05 -6.19
CA ALA A 340 -10.75 16.92 -5.03
C ALA A 340 -10.20 17.67 -3.80
N VAL A 341 -8.87 17.66 -3.58
CA VAL A 341 -8.21 18.47 -2.54
C VAL A 341 -8.43 19.95 -2.80
N ALA A 342 -8.14 20.43 -4.02
CA ALA A 342 -8.28 21.84 -4.38
C ALA A 342 -9.73 22.33 -4.23
N GLU A 343 -10.72 21.54 -4.65
CA GLU A 343 -12.13 21.85 -4.44
C GLU A 343 -12.50 21.97 -2.96
N GLY A 344 -12.05 21.04 -2.11
CA GLY A 344 -12.31 21.09 -0.67
C GLY A 344 -11.66 22.30 0.00
N LEU A 345 -10.44 22.67 -0.40
CA LEU A 345 -9.78 23.89 0.06
C LEU A 345 -10.53 25.16 -0.39
N GLY A 346 -11.05 25.15 -1.62
CA GLY A 346 -11.90 26.23 -2.15
C GLY A 346 -13.21 26.39 -1.35
N ASP A 347 -13.88 25.30 -0.99
CA ASP A 347 -15.07 25.32 -0.14
C ASP A 347 -14.79 25.92 1.25
N ALA A 348 -13.61 25.68 1.79
CA ALA A 348 -13.14 26.28 3.04
C ALA A 348 -12.60 27.71 2.88
N ARG A 349 -12.58 28.27 1.66
CA ARG A 349 -11.99 29.57 1.32
C ARG A 349 -10.53 29.70 1.78
N ARG A 350 -9.76 28.59 1.64
CA ARG A 350 -8.34 28.53 1.98
C ARG A 350 -7.50 28.44 0.71
N ASN A 351 -6.61 29.41 0.51
CA ASN A 351 -5.59 29.33 -0.53
C ASN A 351 -4.36 28.65 0.04
N MET A 352 -3.91 27.60 -0.62
CA MET A 352 -2.71 26.86 -0.18
C MET A 352 -1.73 26.70 -1.33
N ARG A 353 -0.44 26.72 -1.01
CA ARG A 353 0.63 26.39 -1.97
C ARG A 353 1.09 24.97 -1.77
N LEU A 354 1.35 24.29 -2.86
CA LEU A 354 1.96 22.97 -2.86
C LEU A 354 3.45 23.09 -2.50
N LEU A 355 3.87 22.46 -1.42
CA LEU A 355 5.26 22.37 -1.01
C LEU A 355 5.93 21.11 -1.59
N ARG A 356 5.21 19.98 -1.56
CA ARG A 356 5.77 18.69 -1.96
C ARG A 356 4.68 17.72 -2.42
N ARG A 357 5.03 16.88 -3.42
CA ARG A 357 4.33 15.63 -3.71
C ARG A 357 5.11 14.47 -3.12
N ILE A 358 4.41 13.50 -2.54
CA ILE A 358 4.96 12.28 -1.94
C ILE A 358 4.35 11.09 -2.67
N GLY A 359 5.16 10.14 -3.04
CA GLY A 359 4.76 8.84 -3.59
C GLY A 359 5.14 7.70 -2.67
N GLN A 360 5.02 6.49 -3.16
CA GLN A 360 5.49 5.29 -2.47
C GLN A 360 7.02 5.21 -2.47
N PRO A 361 7.63 4.59 -1.44
CA PRO A 361 9.07 4.45 -1.32
C PRO A 361 9.65 3.44 -2.33
N LEU A 362 10.98 3.40 -2.43
CA LEU A 362 11.69 2.58 -3.43
C LEU A 362 11.46 1.08 -3.27
N ASP A 363 11.15 0.59 -2.07
CA ASP A 363 10.80 -0.82 -1.85
C ASP A 363 9.40 -1.21 -2.38
N HIS A 364 8.61 -0.22 -2.82
CA HIS A 364 7.33 -0.38 -3.52
C HIS A 364 7.44 0.16 -4.96
N PRO A 365 8.24 -0.47 -5.84
CA PRO A 365 8.57 0.11 -7.14
C PRO A 365 7.36 0.26 -8.06
N VAL A 366 7.36 1.37 -8.83
CA VAL A 366 6.36 1.68 -9.86
C VAL A 366 6.89 1.25 -11.21
N VAL A 367 6.07 0.51 -11.99
CA VAL A 367 6.39 0.10 -13.36
C VAL A 367 5.64 0.99 -14.34
N MET A 368 6.37 1.75 -15.17
CA MET A 368 5.78 2.70 -16.12
C MET A 368 4.76 2.09 -17.08
N GLY A 369 4.97 0.82 -17.48
CA GLY A 369 4.01 0.09 -18.34
C GLY A 369 2.79 -0.44 -17.60
N LEU A 370 2.75 -0.33 -16.26
CA LEU A 370 1.69 -0.85 -15.40
C LEU A 370 1.33 0.20 -14.33
N PRO A 371 0.58 1.26 -14.73
CA PRO A 371 0.28 2.38 -13.83
C PRO A 371 -0.47 1.96 -12.57
N GLU A 372 -1.12 0.82 -12.55
CA GLU A 372 -1.77 0.28 -11.36
C GLU A 372 -0.80 -0.11 -10.25
N THR A 373 0.51 -0.13 -10.50
CA THR A 373 1.55 -0.28 -9.46
C THR A 373 1.77 1.00 -8.66
N GLU A 374 1.36 2.17 -9.17
CA GLU A 374 1.34 3.44 -8.46
C GLU A 374 0.00 3.62 -7.72
N TYR A 375 0.01 3.62 -6.40
CA TYR A 375 -1.21 3.73 -5.61
C TYR A 375 -1.16 4.77 -4.49
N LEU A 376 0.02 5.13 -3.97
CA LEU A 376 0.16 6.12 -2.92
C LEU A 376 0.41 7.50 -3.52
N LYS A 377 -0.44 8.46 -3.19
CA LYS A 377 -0.33 9.87 -3.56
C LYS A 377 -0.40 10.71 -2.29
N GLY A 378 0.59 11.53 -2.07
CA GLY A 378 0.66 12.45 -0.94
C GLY A 378 0.92 13.88 -1.40
N LEU A 379 0.29 14.82 -0.71
CA LEU A 379 0.48 16.25 -0.92
C LEU A 379 0.82 16.92 0.41
N VAL A 380 1.81 17.77 0.39
CA VAL A 380 2.09 18.70 1.50
C VAL A 380 1.81 20.10 1.02
N LEU A 381 0.91 20.78 1.72
CA LEU A 381 0.37 22.09 1.35
C LEU A 381 0.55 23.06 2.52
N GLU A 382 0.87 24.33 2.23
CA GLU A 382 0.98 25.38 3.23
C GLU A 382 -0.06 26.48 2.96
N ALA A 383 -0.76 26.90 4.01
CA ALA A 383 -1.73 27.99 3.94
C ALA A 383 -1.04 29.31 3.58
N MET A 384 -1.56 30.00 2.57
CA MET A 384 -1.10 31.32 2.17
C MET A 384 -1.80 32.38 3.00
N PRO A 385 -1.06 33.38 3.53
CA PRO A 385 -1.70 34.52 4.19
C PRO A 385 -2.62 35.22 3.19
N GLY A 386 -3.79 35.62 3.64
CA GLY A 386 -4.95 36.03 2.89
C GLY A 386 -4.69 36.78 1.57
N ARG A 387 -5.30 36.27 0.52
CA ARG A 387 -5.71 37.05 -0.64
C ARG A 387 -7.20 37.32 -0.55
#